data_7cc58b88025ebf38c8f10344c88f9916
#
_entry.id   7cc58b88025ebf38c8f10344c88f9916
#
_cell.length_a   1.000
_cell.length_b   1.000
_cell.length_c   1.000
_cell.angle_alpha   90.00
_cell.angle_beta   90.00
_cell.angle_gamma   90.00
#
_symmetry.space_group_name_H-M   'P 1'
#
loop_
_entity.id
_entity.type
_entity.pdbx_description
1 polymer ?
#
loop_
_entity_poly.entity_id
_entity_poly.type
_entity_poly.pdbx_seq_one_letter_code
_entity_poly.pdbx_strand_id
1 'polypeptide(L)'
;MKSKKSKKTFLSRFSVWGMIALFIIVSTTGIGQNELKSILSKVIRLETATIVSNDHVERVPDLNLEGKELKVHFIDVGQADSIFIELPNSQSMLIDAGETGNGPEVVSYIKNAGYQTLDYVVATHPHADHIGGMATVIEELSINKFFMPKKEQTTKIFEKMIDALTTKSVEVYTAKSGVVIFEEGALRIEIVAPTSDTYSDLNNYSAVIRLTYGENSFLFTGDAEVDSEEQISQNLEADVLKVGHHGSDSSTSRDFLNRVNPKYAVISVGEGNKYDHPSPSVISKLEEAGVEIYRTDLLGTIVFQSDGHNISIQK
;
A
#
# COMPACT_ATOMS: atom_id res chain seq x y z
N MET A 1 -37.35 -36.02 -19.23
CA MET A 1 -35.91 -36.09 -19.56
C MET A 1 -35.22 -34.81 -19.11
N LYS A 2 -34.50 -34.83 -17.98
CA LYS A 2 -33.77 -33.71 -17.44
C LYS A 2 -32.28 -33.91 -17.76
N SER A 3 -31.72 -33.06 -18.60
CA SER A 3 -30.28 -33.01 -18.96
C SER A 3 -29.46 -32.49 -17.78
N LYS A 4 -28.56 -33.34 -17.24
CA LYS A 4 -27.51 -32.96 -16.30
C LYS A 4 -26.39 -32.25 -17.05
N LYS A 5 -26.24 -30.94 -16.90
CA LYS A 5 -25.02 -30.24 -17.31
C LYS A 5 -23.90 -30.50 -16.29
N SER A 6 -22.87 -31.20 -16.75
CA SER A 6 -21.61 -31.45 -16.07
C SER A 6 -20.85 -30.14 -15.85
N LYS A 7 -20.58 -29.81 -14.58
CA LYS A 7 -19.61 -28.77 -14.21
C LYS A 7 -18.20 -29.33 -14.46
N LYS A 8 -17.55 -28.94 -15.55
CA LYS A 8 -16.10 -29.17 -15.75
C LYS A 8 -15.34 -28.19 -14.87
N THR A 9 -14.67 -28.73 -13.89
CA THR A 9 -13.69 -28.07 -13.03
C THR A 9 -12.53 -27.49 -13.89
N PHE A 10 -12.37 -26.18 -13.81
CA PHE A 10 -11.27 -25.42 -14.44
C PHE A 10 -10.06 -25.38 -13.49
N LEU A 11 -9.65 -26.53 -13.02
CA LEU A 11 -8.43 -26.72 -12.24
C LEU A 11 -7.46 -27.57 -13.09
N SER A 12 -6.27 -27.06 -13.33
CA SER A 12 -5.09 -27.85 -13.71
C SER A 12 -4.27 -27.43 -14.94
N ARG A 13 -4.19 -26.18 -15.31
CA ARG A 13 -3.21 -25.79 -16.36
C ARG A 13 -2.08 -24.85 -15.88
N PHE A 14 -2.18 -24.26 -14.70
CA PHE A 14 -1.16 -23.35 -14.19
C PHE A 14 -0.05 -24.02 -13.35
N SER A 15 -0.31 -25.18 -12.72
CA SER A 15 0.65 -25.82 -11.81
C SER A 15 1.85 -26.51 -12.51
N VAL A 16 1.69 -26.97 -13.72
CA VAL A 16 2.75 -27.72 -14.43
C VAL A 16 3.82 -26.80 -15.02
N TRP A 17 3.44 -25.65 -15.56
CA TRP A 17 4.40 -24.68 -16.10
C TRP A 17 5.20 -23.95 -15.02
N GLY A 18 4.58 -23.68 -13.85
CA GLY A 18 5.27 -23.14 -12.68
C GLY A 18 6.36 -24.07 -12.15
N MET A 19 6.08 -25.38 -12.10
CA MET A 19 7.07 -26.39 -11.67
C MET A 19 8.21 -26.57 -12.68
N ILE A 20 7.95 -26.46 -13.98
CA ILE A 20 8.98 -26.58 -15.02
C ILE A 20 9.90 -25.35 -15.01
N ALA A 21 9.36 -24.14 -14.84
CA ALA A 21 10.17 -22.93 -14.74
C ALA A 21 11.08 -22.96 -13.49
N LEU A 22 10.59 -23.49 -12.38
CA LEU A 22 11.36 -23.64 -11.15
C LEU A 22 12.50 -24.66 -11.29
N PHE A 23 12.27 -25.75 -12.02
CA PHE A 23 13.30 -26.79 -12.27
C PHE A 23 14.45 -26.25 -13.14
N ILE A 24 14.17 -25.34 -14.05
CA ILE A 24 15.18 -24.71 -14.92
C ILE A 24 16.05 -23.72 -14.12
N ILE A 25 15.47 -22.98 -13.19
CA ILE A 25 16.21 -22.03 -12.33
C ILE A 25 17.17 -22.75 -11.40
N VAL A 26 16.78 -23.89 -10.84
CA VAL A 26 17.62 -24.71 -9.93
C VAL A 26 18.85 -25.29 -10.64
N SER A 27 18.71 -25.66 -11.90
CA SER A 27 19.84 -26.21 -12.66
C SER A 27 20.89 -25.16 -13.03
N THR A 28 20.57 -23.86 -12.92
CA THR A 28 21.46 -22.77 -13.35
C THR A 28 22.06 -21.97 -12.20
N THR A 29 21.51 -22.02 -10.98
CA THR A 29 21.90 -21.13 -9.87
C THR A 29 22.65 -21.79 -8.72
N GLY A 30 22.77 -23.12 -8.68
CA GLY A 30 23.53 -23.84 -7.64
C GLY A 30 22.92 -23.79 -6.22
N ILE A 31 21.64 -23.40 -6.10
CA ILE A 31 20.90 -23.37 -4.82
C ILE A 31 20.69 -24.78 -4.29
N GLY A 32 20.98 -25.01 -3.02
CA GLY A 32 20.88 -26.34 -2.39
C GLY A 32 19.43 -26.84 -2.33
N GLN A 33 19.24 -28.16 -2.51
CA GLN A 33 17.90 -28.80 -2.52
C GLN A 33 17.04 -28.53 -1.28
N ASN A 34 17.65 -28.23 -0.14
CA ASN A 34 16.95 -27.94 1.11
C ASN A 34 16.41 -26.50 1.16
N GLU A 35 17.12 -25.54 0.61
CA GLU A 35 16.65 -24.15 0.46
C GLU A 35 15.49 -24.08 -0.53
N LEU A 36 15.58 -24.84 -1.63
CA LEU A 36 14.50 -24.93 -2.59
C LEU A 36 13.22 -25.51 -2.00
N LYS A 37 13.32 -26.56 -1.18
CA LYS A 37 12.15 -27.15 -0.47
C LYS A 37 11.53 -26.16 0.52
N SER A 38 12.35 -25.34 1.17
CA SER A 38 11.86 -24.29 2.07
C SER A 38 11.09 -23.21 1.29
N ILE A 39 11.63 -22.72 0.18
CA ILE A 39 10.98 -21.72 -0.67
C ILE A 39 9.69 -22.29 -1.29
N LEU A 40 9.71 -23.53 -1.80
CA LEU A 40 8.52 -24.20 -2.33
C LEU A 40 7.43 -24.40 -1.29
N SER A 41 7.79 -24.77 -0.07
CA SER A 41 6.80 -24.95 1.01
C SER A 41 6.17 -23.62 1.46
N LYS A 42 6.92 -22.51 1.37
CA LYS A 42 6.42 -21.16 1.63
C LYS A 42 5.48 -20.68 0.52
N VAL A 43 5.86 -20.88 -0.75
CA VAL A 43 5.02 -20.51 -1.91
C VAL A 43 3.73 -21.34 -1.95
N ILE A 44 3.80 -22.65 -1.69
CA ILE A 44 2.59 -23.51 -1.63
C ILE A 44 1.69 -23.13 -0.45
N ARG A 45 2.25 -22.67 0.69
CA ARG A 45 1.44 -22.17 1.80
C ARG A 45 0.75 -20.84 1.48
N LEU A 46 1.36 -19.96 0.68
CA LEU A 46 0.72 -18.74 0.19
C LEU A 46 -0.42 -19.04 -0.81
N GLU A 47 -0.29 -20.08 -1.63
CA GLU A 47 -1.39 -20.51 -2.51
C GLU A 47 -2.54 -21.20 -1.75
N THR A 48 -2.26 -21.78 -0.56
CA THR A 48 -3.28 -22.40 0.31
C THR A 48 -3.81 -21.46 1.38
N ALA A 49 -3.18 -20.29 1.64
CA ALA A 49 -3.82 -19.20 2.34
C ALA A 49 -4.98 -18.73 1.45
N THR A 50 -6.18 -19.03 1.87
CA THR A 50 -7.43 -18.85 1.14
C THR A 50 -7.47 -17.47 0.49
N ILE A 51 -7.37 -17.41 -0.84
CA ILE A 51 -7.74 -16.20 -1.60
C ILE A 51 -9.26 -16.11 -1.45
N VAL A 52 -9.69 -15.34 -0.47
CA VAL A 52 -11.11 -15.00 -0.32
C VAL A 52 -11.44 -14.06 -1.48
N SER A 53 -12.24 -14.55 -2.42
CA SER A 53 -12.81 -13.69 -3.46
C SER A 53 -13.74 -12.68 -2.77
N ASN A 54 -13.51 -11.40 -3.00
CA ASN A 54 -14.24 -10.26 -2.40
C ASN A 54 -15.69 -10.14 -2.92
N ASP A 55 -16.50 -11.19 -2.83
CA ASP A 55 -17.90 -11.15 -3.26
C ASP A 55 -18.92 -10.86 -2.15
N HIS A 56 -18.47 -10.59 -0.91
CA HIS A 56 -19.34 -10.22 0.20
C HIS A 56 -18.75 -9.04 0.98
N VAL A 57 -19.09 -7.82 0.56
CA VAL A 57 -19.11 -6.67 1.46
C VAL A 57 -20.35 -6.84 2.34
N GLU A 58 -20.19 -7.28 3.57
CA GLU A 58 -21.25 -7.15 4.56
C GLU A 58 -21.57 -5.69 4.76
N ARG A 59 -22.74 -5.22 4.30
CA ARG A 59 -23.24 -3.88 4.62
C ARG A 59 -23.62 -3.87 6.09
N VAL A 60 -22.75 -3.28 6.90
CA VAL A 60 -23.05 -2.96 8.30
C VAL A 60 -24.00 -1.75 8.34
N PRO A 61 -24.95 -1.65 9.26
CA PRO A 61 -25.88 -0.52 9.34
C PRO A 61 -25.14 0.81 9.51
N ASP A 62 -25.62 1.87 8.85
CA ASP A 62 -25.04 3.23 8.86
C ASP A 62 -24.50 3.64 10.22
N LEU A 63 -23.20 3.56 10.42
CA LEU A 63 -22.52 4.25 11.51
C LEU A 63 -22.65 5.75 11.23
N ASN A 64 -23.26 6.47 12.18
CA ASN A 64 -23.22 7.92 12.11
C ASN A 64 -21.79 8.38 12.38
N LEU A 65 -21.07 8.72 11.30
CA LEU A 65 -19.70 9.25 11.36
C LEU A 65 -19.67 10.78 11.44
N GLU A 66 -20.83 11.43 11.50
CA GLU A 66 -20.96 12.90 11.57
C GLU A 66 -20.22 13.44 12.79
N GLY A 67 -19.29 14.37 12.55
CA GLY A 67 -18.49 15.02 13.59
C GLY A 67 -17.36 14.16 14.16
N LYS A 68 -17.06 12.99 13.57
CA LYS A 68 -15.88 12.20 13.92
C LYS A 68 -14.71 12.61 13.05
N GLU A 69 -13.50 12.49 13.60
CA GLU A 69 -12.28 12.91 12.93
C GLU A 69 -11.59 11.74 12.24
N LEU A 70 -11.18 11.98 11.00
CA LEU A 70 -10.16 11.22 10.29
C LEU A 70 -8.83 11.93 10.52
N LYS A 71 -7.75 11.19 10.87
CA LYS A 71 -6.40 11.73 10.91
C LYS A 71 -5.47 10.91 10.04
N VAL A 72 -4.69 11.60 9.23
CA VAL A 72 -3.70 11.02 8.33
C VAL A 72 -2.32 11.55 8.71
N HIS A 73 -1.48 10.66 9.24
CA HIS A 73 -0.13 10.97 9.72
C HIS A 73 0.90 10.50 8.70
N PHE A 74 1.57 11.44 8.05
CA PHE A 74 2.75 11.17 7.25
C PHE A 74 3.95 11.19 8.19
N ILE A 75 4.36 10.01 8.65
CA ILE A 75 5.41 9.86 9.66
C ILE A 75 6.77 10.16 9.02
N ASP A 76 7.55 11.02 9.66
CA ASP A 76 8.94 11.23 9.25
C ASP A 76 9.77 9.99 9.63
N VAL A 77 10.09 9.21 8.63
CA VAL A 77 10.95 8.00 8.71
C VAL A 77 12.19 8.14 7.82
N GLY A 78 12.56 9.41 7.50
CA GLY A 78 13.65 9.71 6.58
C GLY A 78 13.26 9.50 5.11
N GLN A 79 14.19 8.93 4.31
CA GLN A 79 13.97 8.67 2.88
C GLN A 79 13.17 7.39 2.69
N ALA A 80 11.89 7.41 3.08
CA ALA A 80 11.02 6.25 3.11
C ALA A 80 9.55 6.66 3.29
N ASP A 81 8.61 5.73 3.14
CA ASP A 81 7.19 5.95 3.37
C ASP A 81 6.70 5.23 4.62
N SER A 82 5.95 5.93 5.46
CA SER A 82 5.09 5.35 6.49
C SER A 82 3.94 6.29 6.79
N ILE A 83 2.71 5.82 6.57
CA ILE A 83 1.51 6.63 6.75
C ILE A 83 0.56 5.90 7.68
N PHE A 84 0.31 6.48 8.86
CA PHE A 84 -0.65 5.97 9.81
C PHE A 84 -1.97 6.74 9.71
N ILE A 85 -3.10 6.03 9.74
CA ILE A 85 -4.43 6.63 9.58
C ILE A 85 -5.33 6.20 10.72
N GLU A 86 -5.81 7.18 11.48
CA GLU A 86 -6.90 7.01 12.46
C GLU A 86 -8.22 7.24 11.74
N LEU A 87 -9.01 6.18 11.57
CA LEU A 87 -10.28 6.24 10.87
C LEU A 87 -11.42 6.75 11.78
N PRO A 88 -12.43 7.46 11.25
CA PRO A 88 -13.50 8.06 12.05
C PRO A 88 -14.38 7.02 12.77
N ASN A 89 -14.33 5.77 12.40
CA ASN A 89 -14.99 4.63 13.05
C ASN A 89 -14.14 3.97 14.16
N SER A 90 -13.05 4.59 14.58
CA SER A 90 -12.08 4.11 15.57
C SER A 90 -11.24 2.91 15.11
N GLN A 91 -11.31 2.55 13.84
CA GLN A 91 -10.37 1.60 13.20
C GLN A 91 -9.08 2.33 12.81
N SER A 92 -8.07 1.56 12.45
CA SER A 92 -6.77 2.11 12.07
C SER A 92 -6.19 1.43 10.84
N MET A 93 -5.38 2.19 10.10
CA MET A 93 -4.71 1.69 8.91
C MET A 93 -3.25 2.16 8.90
N LEU A 94 -2.36 1.31 8.41
CA LEU A 94 -0.97 1.65 8.12
C LEU A 94 -0.68 1.37 6.65
N ILE A 95 -0.07 2.33 5.97
CA ILE A 95 0.46 2.19 4.61
C ILE A 95 1.98 2.33 4.73
N ASP A 96 2.69 1.26 4.41
CA ASP A 96 4.15 1.13 4.51
C ASP A 96 4.71 1.35 5.94
N ALA A 97 5.97 0.98 6.16
CA ALA A 97 6.58 0.98 7.49
C ALA A 97 8.05 1.45 7.48
N GLY A 98 8.40 2.22 6.46
CA GLY A 98 9.74 2.80 6.34
C GLY A 98 10.83 1.80 5.95
N GLU A 99 12.07 2.28 6.03
CA GLU A 99 13.30 1.54 5.74
C GLU A 99 13.60 0.52 6.86
N THR A 100 14.56 -0.35 6.58
CA THR A 100 15.12 -1.27 7.60
C THR A 100 15.62 -0.47 8.79
N GLY A 101 15.01 -0.72 9.97
CA GLY A 101 15.31 0.00 11.20
C GLY A 101 14.23 0.95 11.68
N ASN A 102 13.34 1.44 10.82
CA ASN A 102 12.23 2.32 11.22
C ASN A 102 11.09 1.58 11.94
N GLY A 103 11.01 0.24 11.83
CA GLY A 103 9.93 -0.53 12.44
C GLY A 103 9.66 -0.20 13.91
N PRO A 104 10.67 -0.15 14.81
CA PRO A 104 10.46 0.21 16.23
C PRO A 104 9.89 1.62 16.41
N GLU A 105 10.32 2.58 15.60
CA GLU A 105 9.82 3.96 15.63
C GLU A 105 8.35 4.04 15.20
N VAL A 106 7.99 3.40 14.07
CA VAL A 106 6.62 3.31 13.57
C VAL A 106 5.70 2.63 14.61
N VAL A 107 6.14 1.51 15.20
CA VAL A 107 5.40 0.83 16.27
C VAL A 107 5.21 1.74 17.49
N SER A 108 6.27 2.44 17.91
CA SER A 108 6.19 3.38 19.04
C SER A 108 5.22 4.52 18.76
N TYR A 109 5.25 5.08 17.54
CA TYR A 109 4.33 6.14 17.10
C TYR A 109 2.87 5.69 17.21
N ILE A 110 2.55 4.52 16.65
CA ILE A 110 1.20 3.94 16.65
C ILE A 110 0.73 3.64 18.09
N LYS A 111 1.60 3.05 18.92
CA LYS A 111 1.30 2.78 20.34
C LYS A 111 1.05 4.07 21.14
N ASN A 112 1.82 5.13 20.88
CA ASN A 112 1.65 6.44 21.52
C ASN A 112 0.35 7.14 21.08
N ALA A 113 -0.14 6.87 19.86
CA ALA A 113 -1.46 7.29 19.42
C ALA A 113 -2.62 6.47 20.04
N GLY A 114 -2.30 5.44 20.87
CA GLY A 114 -3.27 4.65 21.61
C GLY A 114 -3.69 3.34 20.93
N TYR A 115 -3.05 2.95 19.84
CA TYR A 115 -3.41 1.75 19.06
C TYR A 115 -2.47 0.58 19.37
N GLN A 116 -3.03 -0.62 19.53
CA GLN A 116 -2.34 -1.90 19.68
C GLN A 116 -2.71 -2.86 18.54
N THR A 117 -3.71 -2.50 17.76
CA THR A 117 -4.22 -3.28 16.62
C THR A 117 -4.29 -2.36 15.41
N LEU A 118 -3.88 -2.88 14.26
CA LEU A 118 -4.10 -2.29 12.96
C LEU A 118 -5.19 -3.10 12.24
N ASP A 119 -6.30 -2.45 11.90
CA ASP A 119 -7.38 -3.10 11.19
C ASP A 119 -6.97 -3.41 9.74
N TYR A 120 -6.23 -2.49 9.14
CA TYR A 120 -5.74 -2.60 7.77
C TYR A 120 -4.26 -2.24 7.70
N VAL A 121 -3.48 -3.07 7.03
CA VAL A 121 -2.09 -2.76 6.67
C VAL A 121 -1.93 -2.93 5.16
N VAL A 122 -1.31 -1.97 4.51
CA VAL A 122 -0.95 -2.07 3.09
C VAL A 122 0.56 -1.94 2.94
N ALA A 123 1.18 -2.93 2.33
CA ALA A 123 2.52 -2.82 1.76
C ALA A 123 2.36 -2.44 0.30
N THR A 124 2.77 -1.22 -0.08
CA THR A 124 2.51 -0.70 -1.43
C THR A 124 3.27 -1.47 -2.49
N HIS A 125 4.54 -1.71 -2.27
CA HIS A 125 5.41 -2.50 -3.15
C HIS A 125 6.65 -2.99 -2.38
N PRO A 126 7.42 -3.99 -2.90
CA PRO A 126 8.41 -4.69 -2.09
C PRO A 126 9.81 -4.05 -2.06
N HIS A 127 9.94 -2.73 -2.06
CA HIS A 127 11.20 -2.03 -1.81
C HIS A 127 11.47 -1.83 -0.31
N ALA A 128 12.75 -1.70 0.05
CA ALA A 128 13.20 -1.66 1.42
C ALA A 128 12.68 -0.46 2.20
N ASP A 129 12.60 0.70 1.56
CA ASP A 129 12.12 1.97 2.09
C ASP A 129 10.59 2.03 2.28
N HIS A 130 9.88 0.94 1.95
CA HIS A 130 8.45 0.75 2.19
C HIS A 130 8.15 -0.41 3.13
N ILE A 131 8.81 -1.56 2.93
CA ILE A 131 8.56 -2.75 3.74
C ILE A 131 9.66 -3.08 4.75
N GLY A 132 10.68 -2.22 4.88
CA GLY A 132 11.85 -2.48 5.72
C GLY A 132 11.51 -2.66 7.19
N GLY A 133 10.59 -1.86 7.72
CA GLY A 133 10.09 -1.94 9.09
C GLY A 133 8.92 -2.91 9.28
N MET A 134 8.33 -3.43 8.20
CA MET A 134 7.05 -4.14 8.22
C MET A 134 7.07 -5.42 9.07
N ALA A 135 8.16 -6.19 9.05
CA ALA A 135 8.28 -7.39 9.89
C ALA A 135 8.14 -7.05 11.39
N THR A 136 8.78 -5.97 11.84
CA THR A 136 8.67 -5.50 13.23
C THR A 136 7.25 -5.05 13.57
N VAL A 137 6.58 -4.33 12.66
CA VAL A 137 5.18 -3.92 12.84
C VAL A 137 4.28 -5.16 13.02
N ILE A 138 4.44 -6.19 12.17
CA ILE A 138 3.67 -7.44 12.24
C ILE A 138 3.96 -8.20 13.54
N GLU A 139 5.20 -8.21 14.01
CA GLU A 139 5.60 -8.90 15.24
C GLU A 139 5.05 -8.22 16.49
N GLU A 140 5.00 -6.88 16.51
CA GLU A 140 4.74 -6.06 17.70
C GLU A 140 3.28 -5.59 17.85
N LEU A 141 2.49 -5.58 16.75
CA LEU A 141 1.09 -5.18 16.74
C LEU A 141 0.19 -6.34 16.27
N SER A 142 -1.08 -6.28 16.64
CA SER A 142 -2.11 -7.15 16.05
C SER A 142 -2.54 -6.60 14.71
N ILE A 143 -2.66 -7.46 13.69
CA ILE A 143 -3.10 -7.04 12.34
C ILE A 143 -4.31 -7.88 11.93
N ASN A 144 -5.41 -7.22 11.57
CA ASN A 144 -6.63 -7.90 11.14
C ASN A 144 -6.57 -8.28 9.66
N LYS A 145 -6.19 -7.34 8.77
CA LYS A 145 -6.09 -7.58 7.33
C LYS A 145 -4.82 -6.95 6.77
N PHE A 146 -4.10 -7.69 5.96
CA PHE A 146 -2.90 -7.24 5.29
C PHE A 146 -3.09 -7.25 3.77
N PHE A 147 -2.74 -6.17 3.09
CA PHE A 147 -2.86 -6.04 1.63
C PHE A 147 -1.47 -5.83 1.02
N MET A 148 -1.18 -6.54 -0.05
CA MET A 148 0.04 -6.35 -0.83
C MET A 148 -0.19 -6.73 -2.30
N PRO A 149 0.51 -6.12 -3.27
CA PRO A 149 0.42 -6.54 -4.67
C PRO A 149 0.95 -7.96 -4.85
N LYS A 150 0.45 -8.64 -5.89
CA LYS A 150 0.93 -9.98 -6.24
C LYS A 150 2.29 -9.89 -6.93
N LYS A 151 3.30 -9.45 -6.18
CA LYS A 151 4.68 -9.34 -6.64
C LYS A 151 5.64 -9.85 -5.57
N GLU A 152 6.29 -10.98 -5.88
CA GLU A 152 7.28 -11.58 -4.99
C GLU A 152 8.67 -11.00 -5.22
N GLN A 153 9.47 -11.00 -4.15
CA GLN A 153 10.88 -10.65 -4.17
C GLN A 153 11.71 -11.69 -3.41
N THR A 154 12.97 -11.79 -3.79
CA THR A 154 13.94 -12.70 -3.13
C THR A 154 14.83 -11.97 -2.12
N THR A 155 14.43 -10.77 -1.70
CA THR A 155 15.19 -10.00 -0.71
C THR A 155 14.93 -10.53 0.70
N LYS A 156 15.94 -10.46 1.56
CA LYS A 156 15.80 -10.86 2.98
C LYS A 156 14.72 -10.06 3.71
N ILE A 157 14.48 -8.83 3.29
CA ILE A 157 13.44 -7.95 3.87
C ILE A 157 12.06 -8.52 3.56
N PHE A 158 11.82 -8.86 2.28
CA PHE A 158 10.58 -9.47 1.85
C PHE A 158 10.34 -10.83 2.54
N GLU A 159 11.38 -11.68 2.60
CA GLU A 159 11.30 -12.98 3.29
C GLU A 159 10.92 -12.83 4.77
N LYS A 160 11.55 -11.88 5.50
CA LYS A 160 11.23 -11.60 6.91
C LYS A 160 9.78 -11.15 7.09
N MET A 161 9.27 -10.28 6.22
CA MET A 161 7.87 -9.84 6.24
C MET A 161 6.93 -11.03 6.05
N ILE A 162 7.19 -11.89 5.06
CA ILE A 162 6.37 -13.09 4.81
C ILE A 162 6.44 -14.09 5.98
N ASP A 163 7.62 -14.27 6.58
CA ASP A 163 7.80 -15.14 7.75
C ASP A 163 7.00 -14.60 8.96
N ALA A 164 7.01 -13.29 9.19
CA ALA A 164 6.22 -12.64 10.25
C ALA A 164 4.71 -12.81 10.02
N LEU A 165 4.21 -12.54 8.80
CA LEU A 165 2.81 -12.75 8.42
C LEU A 165 2.38 -14.20 8.64
N THR A 166 3.21 -15.16 8.23
CA THR A 166 2.95 -16.59 8.39
C THR A 166 2.91 -16.99 9.86
N THR A 167 3.88 -16.52 10.66
CA THR A 167 4.00 -16.83 12.09
C THR A 167 2.82 -16.30 12.88
N LYS A 168 2.36 -15.11 12.56
CA LYS A 168 1.21 -14.46 13.19
C LYS A 168 -0.13 -14.92 12.60
N SER A 169 -0.12 -15.72 11.53
CA SER A 169 -1.32 -16.18 10.82
C SER A 169 -2.20 -15.01 10.34
N VAL A 170 -1.57 -13.92 9.88
CA VAL A 170 -2.29 -12.75 9.35
C VAL A 170 -2.90 -13.08 8.00
N GLU A 171 -4.15 -12.67 7.80
CA GLU A 171 -4.84 -12.85 6.53
C GLU A 171 -4.33 -11.85 5.49
N VAL A 172 -3.86 -12.36 4.34
CA VAL A 172 -3.24 -11.55 3.27
C VAL A 172 -4.15 -11.48 2.06
N TYR A 173 -4.43 -10.27 1.62
CA TYR A 173 -5.25 -9.95 0.45
C TYR A 173 -4.41 -9.36 -0.68
N THR A 174 -4.79 -9.64 -1.91
CA THR A 174 -4.11 -9.03 -3.06
C THR A 174 -4.53 -7.58 -3.23
N ALA A 175 -3.56 -6.66 -3.13
CA ALA A 175 -3.75 -5.26 -3.49
C ALA A 175 -3.73 -5.11 -5.01
N LYS A 176 -4.86 -4.74 -5.60
CA LYS A 176 -5.02 -4.46 -7.04
C LYS A 176 -6.19 -3.52 -7.28
N SER A 177 -6.21 -2.89 -8.43
CA SER A 177 -7.30 -2.02 -8.87
C SER A 177 -8.69 -2.67 -8.71
N GLY A 178 -9.63 -1.92 -8.14
CA GLY A 178 -11.00 -2.34 -7.90
C GLY A 178 -11.23 -3.05 -6.56
N VAL A 179 -10.20 -3.29 -5.76
CA VAL A 179 -10.36 -3.82 -4.39
C VAL A 179 -10.82 -2.70 -3.47
N VAL A 180 -11.92 -2.92 -2.76
CA VAL A 180 -12.42 -2.06 -1.71
C VAL A 180 -11.93 -2.63 -0.37
N ILE A 181 -11.09 -1.87 0.34
CA ILE A 181 -10.57 -2.23 1.67
C ILE A 181 -11.66 -2.08 2.71
N PHE A 182 -12.38 -0.95 2.64
CA PHE A 182 -13.47 -0.60 3.54
C PHE A 182 -14.47 0.33 2.86
N GLU A 183 -15.76 0.15 3.14
CA GLU A 183 -16.82 1.06 2.71
C GLU A 183 -17.96 1.02 3.71
N GLU A 184 -18.25 2.17 4.33
CA GLU A 184 -19.37 2.34 5.22
C GLU A 184 -19.76 3.83 5.34
N GLY A 185 -21.02 4.15 5.10
CA GLY A 185 -21.53 5.51 5.15
C GLY A 185 -20.73 6.46 4.26
N ALA A 186 -20.15 7.49 4.88
CA ALA A 186 -19.36 8.52 4.19
C ALA A 186 -17.87 8.13 4.01
N LEU A 187 -17.42 6.99 4.55
CA LEU A 187 -16.04 6.55 4.48
C LEU A 187 -15.88 5.42 3.47
N ARG A 188 -14.97 5.60 2.50
CA ARG A 188 -14.58 4.60 1.53
C ARG A 188 -13.06 4.58 1.33
N ILE A 189 -12.49 3.39 1.33
CA ILE A 189 -11.07 3.15 1.07
C ILE A 189 -10.99 2.10 -0.04
N GLU A 190 -10.38 2.46 -1.15
CA GLU A 190 -10.25 1.58 -2.31
C GLU A 190 -8.84 1.63 -2.91
N ILE A 191 -8.45 0.54 -3.56
CA ILE A 191 -7.21 0.43 -4.31
C ILE A 191 -7.50 0.68 -5.79
N VAL A 192 -6.84 1.66 -6.38
CA VAL A 192 -7.03 2.06 -7.80
C VAL A 192 -5.89 1.60 -8.72
N ALA A 193 -4.75 1.18 -8.14
CA ALA A 193 -3.63 0.53 -8.83
C ALA A 193 -2.99 -0.52 -7.89
N PRO A 194 -2.20 -1.50 -8.40
CA PRO A 194 -1.86 -1.71 -9.80
C PRO A 194 -3.04 -2.22 -10.64
N THR A 195 -3.05 -1.88 -11.92
CA THR A 195 -4.07 -2.31 -12.89
C THR A 195 -3.61 -3.50 -13.74
N SER A 196 -2.29 -3.71 -13.81
CA SER A 196 -1.65 -4.81 -14.54
C SER A 196 -1.02 -5.83 -13.58
N ASP A 197 -0.93 -7.07 -14.03
CA ASP A 197 -0.20 -8.12 -13.32
C ASP A 197 1.32 -8.09 -13.63
N THR A 198 1.74 -7.25 -14.60
CA THR A 198 3.14 -7.19 -15.06
C THR A 198 3.56 -5.76 -15.36
N TYR A 199 4.64 -5.32 -14.73
CA TYR A 199 5.35 -4.07 -15.00
C TYR A 199 6.85 -4.36 -15.12
N SER A 200 7.56 -3.50 -15.85
CA SER A 200 9.02 -3.57 -15.99
C SER A 200 9.74 -3.13 -14.73
N ASP A 201 9.19 -2.16 -14.02
CA ASP A 201 9.72 -1.62 -12.77
C ASP A 201 8.88 -2.02 -11.58
N LEU A 202 9.52 -2.26 -10.41
CA LEU A 202 8.85 -2.65 -9.18
C LEU A 202 7.98 -1.55 -8.60
N ASN A 203 8.35 -0.29 -8.79
CA ASN A 203 7.61 0.88 -8.33
C ASN A 203 6.19 0.88 -8.89
N ASN A 204 6.03 0.45 -10.14
CA ASN A 204 4.73 0.40 -10.81
C ASN A 204 3.77 -0.68 -10.28
N TYR A 205 4.25 -1.59 -9.40
CA TYR A 205 3.38 -2.47 -8.63
C TYR A 205 2.77 -1.80 -7.40
N SER A 206 3.11 -0.54 -7.11
CA SER A 206 2.60 0.19 -5.95
C SER A 206 1.08 0.15 -5.87
N ALA A 207 0.59 -0.27 -4.71
CA ALA A 207 -0.82 -0.12 -4.37
C ALA A 207 -1.13 1.37 -4.22
N VAL A 208 -1.86 1.93 -5.17
CA VAL A 208 -2.37 3.31 -5.08
C VAL A 208 -3.72 3.25 -4.38
N ILE A 209 -3.83 3.96 -3.25
CA ILE A 209 -5.01 3.92 -2.39
C ILE A 209 -5.73 5.27 -2.45
N ARG A 210 -7.03 5.25 -2.71
CA ARG A 210 -7.90 6.41 -2.58
C ARG A 210 -8.77 6.25 -1.36
N LEU A 211 -8.71 7.22 -0.44
CA LEU A 211 -9.56 7.32 0.72
C LEU A 211 -10.49 8.51 0.54
N THR A 212 -11.79 8.30 0.73
CA THR A 212 -12.81 9.35 0.77
C THR A 212 -13.50 9.35 2.12
N TYR A 213 -13.67 10.55 2.70
CA TYR A 213 -14.47 10.76 3.89
C TYR A 213 -15.33 12.02 3.72
N GLY A 214 -16.63 11.83 3.58
CA GLY A 214 -17.54 12.91 3.23
C GLY A 214 -17.17 13.60 1.92
N GLU A 215 -16.87 14.89 1.99
CA GLU A 215 -16.44 15.71 0.85
C GLU A 215 -14.92 15.72 0.66
N ASN A 216 -14.17 15.14 1.60
CA ASN A 216 -12.70 15.15 1.58
C ASN A 216 -12.13 13.84 1.04
N SER A 217 -11.00 13.95 0.37
CA SER A 217 -10.33 12.81 -0.26
C SER A 217 -8.81 12.89 -0.22
N PHE A 218 -8.20 11.71 -0.12
CA PHE A 218 -6.75 11.50 -0.04
C PHE A 218 -6.34 10.45 -1.07
N LEU A 219 -5.21 10.69 -1.74
CA LEU A 219 -4.61 9.74 -2.67
C LEU A 219 -3.18 9.42 -2.24
N PHE A 220 -2.92 8.15 -1.95
CA PHE A 220 -1.61 7.62 -1.55
C PHE A 220 -1.06 6.78 -2.69
N THR A 221 0.06 7.19 -3.26
CA THR A 221 0.57 6.63 -4.53
C THR A 221 1.69 5.61 -4.33
N GLY A 222 2.25 5.49 -3.10
CA GLY A 222 3.53 4.81 -2.94
C GLY A 222 4.55 5.39 -3.91
N ASP A 223 5.20 4.51 -4.65
CA ASP A 223 6.18 4.89 -5.67
C ASP A 223 5.68 4.65 -7.11
N ALA A 224 4.37 4.59 -7.31
CA ALA A 224 3.80 4.47 -8.66
C ALA A 224 4.40 5.52 -9.60
N GLU A 225 4.87 5.07 -10.75
CA GLU A 225 5.46 5.88 -11.79
C GLU A 225 4.50 6.05 -12.96
N VAL A 226 4.92 6.79 -13.97
CA VAL A 226 4.10 7.17 -15.14
C VAL A 226 3.42 5.97 -15.78
N ASP A 227 4.11 4.82 -15.91
CA ASP A 227 3.53 3.59 -16.49
C ASP A 227 2.31 3.09 -15.73
N SER A 228 2.28 3.23 -14.40
CA SER A 228 1.15 2.87 -13.55
C SER A 228 0.09 3.97 -13.57
N GLU A 229 0.50 5.24 -13.46
CA GLU A 229 -0.39 6.42 -13.45
C GLU A 229 -1.30 6.48 -14.68
N GLU A 230 -0.74 6.22 -15.88
CA GLU A 230 -1.46 6.25 -17.16
C GLU A 230 -2.53 5.16 -17.27
N GLN A 231 -2.33 4.03 -16.59
CA GLN A 231 -3.25 2.90 -16.64
C GLN A 231 -4.45 3.03 -15.70
N ILE A 232 -4.41 3.95 -14.72
CA ILE A 232 -5.53 4.13 -13.80
C ILE A 232 -6.68 4.81 -14.53
N SER A 233 -7.82 4.11 -14.63
CA SER A 233 -9.03 4.63 -15.30
C SER A 233 -10.07 5.20 -14.32
N GLN A 234 -9.93 4.95 -13.03
CA GLN A 234 -10.83 5.41 -11.99
C GLN A 234 -10.72 6.92 -11.75
N ASN A 235 -11.68 7.46 -10.99
CA ASN A 235 -11.58 8.83 -10.49
C ASN A 235 -10.39 8.95 -9.54
N LEU A 236 -9.51 9.93 -9.79
CA LEU A 236 -8.32 10.23 -9.00
C LEU A 236 -8.43 11.53 -8.22
N GLU A 237 -9.49 12.33 -8.42
CA GLU A 237 -9.64 13.60 -7.71
C GLU A 237 -9.46 13.40 -6.21
N ALA A 238 -8.53 14.20 -5.63
CA ALA A 238 -8.22 14.13 -4.21
C ALA A 238 -7.72 15.48 -3.69
N ASP A 239 -8.17 15.87 -2.50
CA ASP A 239 -7.74 17.12 -1.85
C ASP A 239 -6.27 17.05 -1.43
N VAL A 240 -5.82 15.88 -0.98
CA VAL A 240 -4.46 15.62 -0.50
C VAL A 240 -3.81 14.51 -1.32
N LEU A 241 -2.70 14.83 -1.94
CA LEU A 241 -1.87 13.89 -2.69
C LEU A 241 -0.60 13.56 -1.90
N LYS A 242 -0.33 12.28 -1.57
CA LYS A 242 1.02 11.81 -1.31
C LYS A 242 1.73 11.74 -2.67
N VAL A 243 2.74 12.57 -2.85
CA VAL A 243 3.52 12.63 -4.10
C VAL A 243 4.27 11.32 -4.31
N GLY A 244 4.22 10.79 -5.52
CA GLY A 244 4.83 9.51 -5.88
C GLY A 244 6.35 9.52 -5.75
N HIS A 245 6.90 8.37 -5.34
CA HIS A 245 8.33 8.06 -5.33
C HIS A 245 9.19 9.17 -4.70
N HIS A 246 8.77 9.63 -3.52
CA HIS A 246 9.44 10.67 -2.73
C HIS A 246 9.73 11.97 -3.51
N GLY A 247 8.96 12.24 -4.56
CA GLY A 247 9.17 13.37 -5.45
C GLY A 247 10.19 13.12 -6.56
N SER A 248 10.40 11.87 -6.97
CA SER A 248 11.15 11.51 -8.19
C SER A 248 10.50 12.11 -9.45
N ASP A 249 11.30 12.47 -10.44
CA ASP A 249 10.80 12.94 -11.75
C ASP A 249 10.19 11.83 -12.62
N SER A 250 10.39 10.55 -12.26
CA SER A 250 9.71 9.41 -12.87
C SER A 250 8.23 9.27 -12.50
N SER A 251 7.77 10.02 -11.48
CA SER A 251 6.42 9.98 -10.93
C SER A 251 5.71 11.34 -11.02
N THR A 252 4.43 11.33 -10.66
CA THR A 252 3.59 12.53 -10.58
C THR A 252 3.64 13.31 -11.90
N SER A 253 3.29 12.62 -13.00
CA SER A 253 3.22 13.22 -14.34
C SER A 253 2.23 14.39 -14.37
N ARG A 254 2.36 15.30 -15.34
CA ARG A 254 1.42 16.44 -15.49
C ARG A 254 -0.01 15.95 -15.70
N ASP A 255 -0.19 14.93 -16.49
CA ASP A 255 -1.52 14.36 -16.78
C ASP A 255 -2.13 13.74 -15.53
N PHE A 256 -1.32 13.01 -14.75
CA PHE A 256 -1.74 12.47 -13.47
C PHE A 256 -2.09 13.58 -12.47
N LEU A 257 -1.23 14.59 -12.31
CA LEU A 257 -1.45 15.73 -11.42
C LEU A 257 -2.73 16.49 -11.79
N ASN A 258 -2.98 16.70 -13.09
CA ASN A 258 -4.19 17.35 -13.57
C ASN A 258 -5.46 16.53 -13.25
N ARG A 259 -5.37 15.19 -13.29
CA ARG A 259 -6.49 14.29 -12.94
C ARG A 259 -6.75 14.23 -11.44
N VAL A 260 -5.69 14.34 -10.62
CA VAL A 260 -5.81 14.38 -9.16
C VAL A 260 -6.32 15.74 -8.70
N ASN A 261 -5.81 16.82 -9.30
CA ASN A 261 -6.17 18.21 -9.01
C ASN A 261 -6.13 18.54 -7.50
N PRO A 262 -5.02 18.21 -6.80
CA PRO A 262 -4.98 18.30 -5.36
C PRO A 262 -4.84 19.75 -4.89
N LYS A 263 -5.35 20.03 -3.68
CA LYS A 263 -5.09 21.29 -2.97
C LYS A 263 -3.77 21.22 -2.20
N TYR A 264 -3.46 20.03 -1.65
CA TYR A 264 -2.29 19.80 -0.84
C TYR A 264 -1.47 18.64 -1.41
N ALA A 265 -0.15 18.76 -1.38
CA ALA A 265 0.78 17.69 -1.73
C ALA A 265 1.71 17.41 -0.55
N VAL A 266 1.85 16.15 -0.19
CA VAL A 266 2.81 15.70 0.83
C VAL A 266 3.91 14.89 0.17
N ILE A 267 5.15 15.25 0.47
CA ILE A 267 6.35 14.54 0.02
C ILE A 267 7.01 13.94 1.26
N SER A 268 6.92 12.60 1.40
CA SER A 268 7.74 11.88 2.38
C SER A 268 9.13 11.74 1.79
N VAL A 269 10.11 12.34 2.44
CA VAL A 269 11.48 12.48 1.92
C VAL A 269 12.43 12.74 3.07
N GLY A 270 13.66 12.23 2.98
CA GLY A 270 14.69 12.43 4.00
C GLY A 270 15.58 13.63 3.72
N GLU A 271 15.99 14.34 4.77
CA GLU A 271 16.95 15.43 4.69
C GLU A 271 18.29 14.94 4.12
N GLY A 272 18.83 15.65 3.12
CA GLY A 272 20.12 15.35 2.52
C GLY A 272 20.19 13.96 1.84
N ASN A 273 19.06 13.44 1.37
CA ASN A 273 19.00 12.12 0.73
C ASN A 273 19.89 12.06 -0.52
N LYS A 274 20.41 10.87 -0.82
CA LYS A 274 21.37 10.61 -1.92
C LYS A 274 20.75 10.63 -3.32
N TYR A 275 19.43 10.76 -3.43
CA TYR A 275 18.69 10.73 -4.69
C TYR A 275 18.38 12.11 -5.24
N ASP A 276 18.74 13.16 -4.49
CA ASP A 276 18.36 14.55 -4.80
C ASP A 276 16.83 14.75 -4.90
N HIS A 277 16.08 13.95 -4.12
CA HIS A 277 14.63 14.10 -4.02
C HIS A 277 14.26 15.15 -2.96
N PRO A 278 13.13 15.88 -3.15
CA PRO A 278 12.31 15.90 -4.34
C PRO A 278 13.00 16.59 -5.51
N SER A 279 12.81 16.06 -6.72
CA SER A 279 13.32 16.67 -7.95
C SER A 279 12.80 18.11 -8.12
N PRO A 280 13.62 19.08 -8.53
CA PRO A 280 13.17 20.43 -8.83
C PRO A 280 12.03 20.48 -9.85
N SER A 281 11.99 19.55 -10.79
CA SER A 281 10.92 19.43 -11.78
C SER A 281 9.58 19.09 -11.18
N VAL A 282 9.54 18.25 -10.12
CA VAL A 282 8.32 17.89 -9.40
C VAL A 282 7.82 19.08 -8.58
N ILE A 283 8.72 19.77 -7.87
CA ILE A 283 8.37 20.98 -7.12
C ILE A 283 7.77 22.03 -8.06
N SER A 284 8.44 22.33 -9.20
CA SER A 284 7.91 23.29 -10.17
C SER A 284 6.54 22.90 -10.72
N LYS A 285 6.31 21.60 -11.00
CA LYS A 285 4.98 21.11 -11.46
C LYS A 285 3.88 21.38 -10.43
N LEU A 286 4.15 21.12 -9.16
CA LEU A 286 3.21 21.34 -8.06
C LEU A 286 2.94 22.82 -7.84
N GLU A 287 3.98 23.67 -7.84
CA GLU A 287 3.87 25.13 -7.73
C GLU A 287 3.09 25.75 -8.89
N GLU A 288 3.38 25.34 -10.13
CA GLU A 288 2.65 25.79 -11.33
C GLU A 288 1.16 25.40 -11.30
N ALA A 289 0.83 24.28 -10.65
CA ALA A 289 -0.56 23.83 -10.42
C ALA A 289 -1.22 24.56 -9.23
N GLY A 290 -0.49 25.39 -8.48
CA GLY A 290 -1.01 26.11 -7.31
C GLY A 290 -1.23 25.21 -6.08
N VAL A 291 -0.53 24.08 -6.01
CA VAL A 291 -0.65 23.10 -4.92
C VAL A 291 0.21 23.54 -3.73
N GLU A 292 -0.34 23.48 -2.53
CA GLU A 292 0.41 23.75 -1.30
C GLU A 292 1.24 22.51 -0.92
N ILE A 293 2.58 22.68 -0.78
CA ILE A 293 3.53 21.57 -0.63
C ILE A 293 3.99 21.45 0.81
N TYR A 294 3.92 20.22 1.34
CA TYR A 294 4.40 19.83 2.66
C TYR A 294 5.45 18.73 2.50
N ARG A 295 6.61 18.88 3.19
CA ARG A 295 7.74 17.95 3.10
C ARG A 295 8.15 17.49 4.49
N THR A 296 8.34 16.16 4.66
CA THR A 296 8.74 15.59 5.96
C THR A 296 10.15 15.98 6.37
N ASP A 297 11.09 16.15 5.42
CA ASP A 297 12.45 16.60 5.70
C ASP A 297 12.55 18.04 6.23
N LEU A 298 11.51 18.85 6.06
CA LEU A 298 11.45 20.24 6.54
C LEU A 298 10.57 20.41 7.78
N LEU A 299 9.54 19.57 7.93
CA LEU A 299 8.47 19.75 8.92
C LEU A 299 8.42 18.61 9.96
N GLY A 300 9.18 17.53 9.77
CA GLY A 300 8.98 16.30 10.52
C GLY A 300 7.68 15.63 10.15
N THR A 301 7.08 14.90 11.07
CA THR A 301 5.78 14.24 10.87
C THR A 301 4.67 15.26 10.64
N ILE A 302 3.88 15.06 9.58
CA ILE A 302 2.79 15.95 9.15
C ILE A 302 1.47 15.24 9.38
N VAL A 303 0.51 15.92 10.03
CA VAL A 303 -0.80 15.35 10.32
C VAL A 303 -1.91 16.17 9.69
N PHE A 304 -2.67 15.54 8.79
CA PHE A 304 -3.92 16.08 8.26
C PHE A 304 -5.09 15.56 9.06
N GLN A 305 -6.06 16.44 9.36
CA GLN A 305 -7.32 16.09 10.01
C GLN A 305 -8.49 16.48 9.12
N SER A 306 -9.51 15.64 9.10
CA SER A 306 -10.77 15.92 8.39
C SER A 306 -11.97 15.57 9.26
N ASP A 307 -12.98 16.44 9.24
CA ASP A 307 -14.29 16.20 9.82
C ASP A 307 -15.34 15.71 8.78
N GLY A 308 -14.86 15.41 7.56
CA GLY A 308 -15.66 15.04 6.39
C GLY A 308 -16.07 16.23 5.53
N HIS A 309 -15.88 17.46 5.97
CA HIS A 309 -16.15 18.69 5.21
C HIS A 309 -14.92 19.58 5.08
N ASN A 310 -14.17 19.72 6.15
CA ASN A 310 -13.00 20.57 6.22
C ASN A 310 -11.73 19.76 6.47
N ILE A 311 -10.63 20.19 5.87
CA ILE A 311 -9.29 19.67 6.13
C ILE A 311 -8.50 20.72 6.90
N SER A 312 -7.86 20.31 7.99
CA SER A 312 -6.88 21.08 8.76
C SER A 312 -5.56 20.33 8.86
N ILE A 313 -4.48 21.05 9.14
CA ILE A 313 -3.13 20.50 9.17
C ILE A 313 -2.51 20.87 10.53
N GLN A 314 -2.03 19.85 11.24
CA GLN A 314 -1.20 20.01 12.42
C GLN A 314 0.28 19.97 12.00
N LYS A 315 1.03 20.93 12.47
CA LYS A 315 2.48 21.04 12.24
C LYS A 315 3.22 20.75 13.52
#